data_385a1ca441afb9805732c4411fa5a6e9
#
_entry.id   385a1ca441afb9805732c4411fa5a6e9
#
_cell.length_a   1.000
_cell.length_b   1.000
_cell.length_c   1.000
_cell.angle_alpha   90.00
_cell.angle_beta   90.00
_cell.angle_gamma   90.00
#
_symmetry.space_group_name_H-M   'P 1'
#
loop_
_entity.id
_entity.type
_entity.pdbx_description
1 polymer ?
#
loop_
_entity_poly.entity_id
_entity_poly.type
_entity_poly.pdbx_seq_one_letter_code
_entity_poly.pdbx_strand_id
1 'polypeptide(L)'
;LTATDGSTVEFYDEIKAQGGVKDVYFSVDKTYVVAFYRKAINANDKARINDIVNIHRNRIFTSDAVGQYWTAFFAWPTKIVEWKGLTGIVIPFYDKKFFFDGIDPSWPFIKNGQEKNGKWFSSAKLINKFVPVNQKGTFLSRLHMCLKIARAMRRLHAAGLAHSDLSYNNVLVDPLSGNACIIDCDGLVVPHKFPPEVVGTPGFIAPEVLATKALKVDDPKKNLPQI
;
A
#
# COMPACT_ATOMS: atom_id res chain seq x y z
N LEU A 1 13.97 18.31 -5.12
CA LEU A 1 12.64 18.88 -5.45
C LEU A 1 12.03 19.55 -4.25
N THR A 2 11.06 20.43 -4.49
CA THR A 2 10.21 20.99 -3.44
C THR A 2 8.85 20.27 -3.47
N ALA A 3 8.43 19.75 -2.35
CA ALA A 3 7.11 19.13 -2.19
C ALA A 3 6.01 20.21 -2.06
N THR A 4 4.75 19.81 -2.19
CA THR A 4 3.60 20.74 -2.08
C THR A 4 3.46 21.40 -0.71
N ASP A 5 4.05 20.82 0.34
CA ASP A 5 4.13 21.39 1.70
C ASP A 5 5.33 22.33 1.90
N GLY A 6 6.12 22.62 0.85
CA GLY A 6 7.31 23.47 0.88
C GLY A 6 8.59 22.77 1.33
N SER A 7 8.53 21.52 1.77
CA SER A 7 9.71 20.78 2.21
C SER A 7 10.57 20.27 1.05
N THR A 8 11.87 20.08 1.28
CA THR A 8 12.81 19.52 0.31
C THR A 8 12.68 17.99 0.25
N VAL A 9 12.74 17.44 -0.98
CA VAL A 9 12.76 16.00 -1.26
C VAL A 9 13.95 15.70 -2.16
N GLU A 10 14.85 14.85 -1.69
CA GLU A 10 16.07 14.46 -2.39
C GLU A 10 16.04 12.98 -2.74
N PHE A 11 16.40 12.64 -3.96
CA PHE A 11 16.42 11.25 -4.42
C PHE A 11 17.46 11.07 -5.55
N TYR A 12 17.91 9.85 -5.76
CA TYR A 12 18.76 9.50 -6.90
C TYR A 12 17.94 9.44 -8.18
N ASP A 13 18.40 10.09 -9.27
CA ASP A 13 17.77 10.01 -10.60
C ASP A 13 18.09 8.65 -11.27
N GLU A 14 17.69 7.57 -10.60
CA GLU A 14 17.87 6.20 -11.05
C GLU A 14 16.65 5.38 -10.59
N ILE A 15 15.94 4.78 -11.56
CA ILE A 15 14.81 3.91 -11.28
C ILE A 15 15.31 2.66 -10.58
N LYS A 16 14.83 2.43 -9.36
CA LYS A 16 15.18 1.25 -8.54
C LYS A 16 14.15 0.14 -8.63
N ALA A 17 12.88 0.48 -8.87
CA ALA A 17 11.81 -0.50 -9.06
C ALA A 17 10.72 0.09 -9.95
N GLN A 18 9.96 -0.79 -10.59
CA GLN A 18 8.82 -0.42 -11.43
C GLN A 18 7.58 -1.16 -10.97
N GLY A 19 6.56 -0.41 -10.56
CA GLY A 19 5.22 -0.92 -10.27
C GLY A 19 4.34 -0.95 -11.53
N GLY A 20 3.05 -1.26 -11.36
CA GLY A 20 2.09 -1.25 -12.45
C GLY A 20 2.00 0.09 -13.18
N VAL A 21 1.99 1.19 -12.45
CA VAL A 21 1.77 2.55 -12.98
C VAL A 21 2.82 3.58 -12.53
N LYS A 22 3.74 3.20 -11.64
CA LYS A 22 4.72 4.12 -11.04
C LYS A 22 6.15 3.60 -11.21
N ASP A 23 7.10 4.51 -11.35
CA ASP A 23 8.53 4.28 -11.26
C ASP A 23 9.02 4.76 -9.88
N VAL A 24 9.84 3.95 -9.21
CA VAL A 24 10.26 4.16 -7.82
C VAL A 24 11.73 4.54 -7.76
N TYR A 25 12.01 5.61 -7.05
CA TYR A 25 13.33 6.18 -6.83
C TYR A 25 13.64 6.19 -5.34
N PHE A 26 14.89 5.91 -4.96
CA PHE A 26 15.30 5.92 -3.56
C PHE A 26 15.76 7.30 -3.13
N SER A 27 15.37 7.72 -1.93
CA SER A 27 15.94 8.90 -1.28
C SER A 27 17.44 8.73 -1.02
N VAL A 28 18.16 9.85 -0.96
CA VAL A 28 19.61 9.87 -0.73
C VAL A 28 19.96 9.24 0.62
N ASP A 29 19.17 9.52 1.65
CA ASP A 29 19.31 9.00 3.01
C ASP A 29 18.69 7.60 3.22
N LYS A 30 18.03 7.06 2.21
CA LYS A 30 17.31 5.77 2.25
C LYS A 30 16.26 5.68 3.35
N THR A 31 15.59 6.78 3.67
CA THR A 31 14.48 6.81 4.64
C THR A 31 13.11 6.74 3.96
N TYR A 32 13.02 7.09 2.68
CA TYR A 32 11.80 7.05 1.87
C TYR A 32 12.08 6.69 0.41
N VAL A 33 11.02 6.43 -0.31
CA VAL A 33 11.02 6.34 -1.77
C VAL A 33 10.18 7.46 -2.36
N VAL A 34 10.50 7.89 -3.59
CA VAL A 34 9.65 8.73 -4.41
C VAL A 34 9.11 7.90 -5.54
N ALA A 35 7.79 7.78 -5.62
CA ALA A 35 7.11 7.00 -6.66
C ALA A 35 6.39 7.95 -7.63
N PHE A 36 6.91 8.10 -8.85
CA PHE A 36 6.32 8.94 -9.89
C PHE A 36 5.36 8.15 -10.76
N TYR A 37 4.17 8.69 -11.00
CA TYR A 37 3.26 8.16 -12.01
C TYR A 37 3.88 8.30 -13.40
N ARG A 38 3.93 7.23 -14.18
CA ARG A 38 4.51 7.23 -15.54
C ARG A 38 3.73 8.06 -16.56
N LYS A 39 2.48 8.41 -16.24
CA LYS A 39 1.63 9.27 -17.06
C LYS A 39 1.08 10.39 -16.20
N ALA A 40 0.81 11.52 -16.83
CA ALA A 40 0.10 12.61 -16.16
C ALA A 40 -1.27 12.10 -15.66
N ILE A 41 -1.53 12.32 -14.39
CA ILE A 41 -2.82 11.98 -13.78
C ILE A 41 -3.78 13.18 -13.92
N ASN A 42 -5.08 12.90 -13.98
CA ASN A 42 -6.10 13.94 -14.14
C ASN A 42 -6.29 14.76 -12.86
N ALA A 43 -7.04 15.84 -12.95
CA ALA A 43 -7.26 16.77 -11.83
C ALA A 43 -7.99 16.11 -10.64
N ASN A 44 -8.93 15.18 -10.90
CA ASN A 44 -9.65 14.46 -9.85
C ASN A 44 -8.72 13.54 -9.08
N ASP A 45 -7.84 12.79 -9.76
CA ASP A 45 -6.86 11.93 -9.10
C ASP A 45 -5.84 12.73 -8.31
N LYS A 46 -5.38 13.88 -8.84
CA LYS A 46 -4.51 14.81 -8.07
C LYS A 46 -5.20 15.29 -6.80
N ALA A 47 -6.46 15.70 -6.88
CA ALA A 47 -7.24 16.15 -5.74
C ALA A 47 -7.46 15.02 -4.72
N ARG A 48 -7.74 13.79 -5.19
CA ARG A 48 -7.88 12.61 -4.33
C ARG A 48 -6.58 12.27 -3.59
N ILE A 49 -5.45 12.25 -4.28
CA ILE A 49 -4.13 12.02 -3.67
C ILE A 49 -3.81 13.12 -2.65
N ASN A 50 -4.13 14.38 -2.97
CA ASN A 50 -3.95 15.49 -2.02
C ASN A 50 -4.78 15.30 -0.75
N ASP A 51 -6.03 14.86 -0.86
CA ASP A 51 -6.86 14.56 0.30
C ASP A 51 -6.30 13.39 1.12
N ILE A 52 -5.82 12.34 0.47
CA ILE A 52 -5.21 11.18 1.13
C ILE A 52 -3.97 11.62 1.93
N VAL A 53 -3.08 12.40 1.32
CA VAL A 53 -1.83 12.84 1.94
C VAL A 53 -2.05 13.80 3.09
N ASN A 54 -2.98 14.76 2.96
CA ASN A 54 -3.13 15.87 3.90
C ASN A 54 -4.30 15.67 4.86
N ILE A 55 -5.52 15.35 4.36
CA ILE A 55 -6.72 15.30 5.18
C ILE A 55 -6.83 13.93 5.88
N HIS A 56 -6.82 12.86 5.09
CA HIS A 56 -7.06 11.53 5.62
C HIS A 56 -5.88 11.00 6.44
N ARG A 57 -4.66 11.39 6.09
CA ARG A 57 -3.48 11.09 6.90
C ARG A 57 -3.66 11.56 8.36
N ASN A 58 -4.15 12.76 8.56
CA ASN A 58 -4.35 13.31 9.91
C ASN A 58 -5.52 12.63 10.66
N ARG A 59 -6.47 12.02 9.95
CA ARG A 59 -7.55 11.21 10.56
C ARG A 59 -7.08 9.82 10.98
N ILE A 60 -6.14 9.23 10.22
CA ILE A 60 -5.58 7.91 10.52
C ILE A 60 -4.50 8.02 11.61
N PHE A 61 -3.59 8.99 11.46
CA PHE A 61 -2.43 9.20 12.32
C PHE A 61 -2.60 10.47 13.14
N THR A 62 -3.31 10.35 14.24
CA THR A 62 -3.43 11.43 15.23
C THR A 62 -2.06 11.68 15.90
N SER A 63 -1.85 12.85 16.48
CA SER A 63 -0.55 13.24 17.09
C SER A 63 -0.22 12.51 18.40
N ASP A 64 -1.12 11.68 18.88
CA ASP A 64 -1.00 10.90 20.12
C ASP A 64 -0.36 9.50 19.91
N ALA A 65 -0.20 8.76 20.99
CA ALA A 65 0.33 7.40 20.97
C ALA A 65 -0.54 6.44 20.13
N VAL A 66 -1.85 6.71 20.00
CA VAL A 66 -2.76 5.91 19.18
C VAL A 66 -2.45 6.11 17.69
N GLY A 67 -2.19 7.35 17.28
CA GLY A 67 -1.75 7.64 15.91
C GLY A 67 -0.40 7.00 15.57
N GLN A 68 0.56 7.07 16.48
CA GLN A 68 1.87 6.41 16.33
C GLN A 68 1.73 4.89 16.17
N TYR A 69 0.84 4.26 16.93
CA TYR A 69 0.55 2.83 16.77
C TYR A 69 0.14 2.47 15.34
N TRP A 70 -0.67 3.31 14.68
CA TRP A 70 -1.16 3.04 13.32
C TRP A 70 -0.10 3.22 12.24
N THR A 71 1.00 3.94 12.49
CA THR A 71 2.08 4.11 11.50
C THR A 71 2.72 2.79 11.08
N ALA A 72 2.70 1.79 11.97
CA ALA A 72 3.23 0.46 11.68
C ALA A 72 2.33 -0.38 10.75
N PHE A 73 1.09 0.07 10.48
CA PHE A 73 0.09 -0.69 9.72
C PHE A 73 -0.05 -0.26 8.28
N PHE A 74 0.50 0.91 7.91
CA PHE A 74 0.31 1.49 6.60
C PHE A 74 1.60 2.10 6.05
N ALA A 75 1.93 1.80 4.82
CA ALA A 75 2.90 2.57 4.05
C ALA A 75 2.18 3.78 3.41
N TRP A 76 1.93 4.79 4.23
CA TRP A 76 1.10 5.94 3.83
C TRP A 76 1.94 6.99 3.12
N PRO A 77 1.49 7.55 1.96
CA PRO A 77 2.18 8.64 1.31
C PRO A 77 2.17 9.89 2.20
N THR A 78 3.34 10.54 2.31
CA THR A 78 3.56 11.64 3.25
C THR A 78 3.64 13.00 2.58
N LYS A 79 4.05 13.05 1.30
CA LYS A 79 4.20 14.27 0.52
C LYS A 79 3.87 14.03 -0.95
N ILE A 80 3.59 15.13 -1.65
CA ILE A 80 3.38 15.14 -3.10
C ILE A 80 4.49 16.02 -3.73
N VAL A 81 5.05 15.55 -4.82
CA VAL A 81 6.07 16.27 -5.61
C VAL A 81 5.69 16.28 -7.08
N GLU A 82 6.18 17.27 -7.80
CA GLU A 82 6.07 17.32 -9.27
C GLU A 82 7.48 17.34 -9.88
N TRP A 83 7.70 16.49 -10.88
CA TRP A 83 8.98 16.41 -11.58
C TRP A 83 8.79 16.03 -13.04
N LYS A 84 9.40 16.81 -13.94
CA LYS A 84 9.28 16.61 -15.39
C LYS A 84 7.82 16.51 -15.88
N GLY A 85 6.89 17.25 -15.24
CA GLY A 85 5.46 17.22 -15.54
C GLY A 85 4.69 16.00 -15.00
N LEU A 86 5.35 15.13 -14.24
CA LEU A 86 4.74 13.96 -13.61
C LEU A 86 4.55 14.18 -12.11
N THR A 87 3.40 13.76 -11.61
CA THR A 87 3.13 13.77 -10.18
C THR A 87 3.82 12.56 -9.51
N GLY A 88 4.45 12.81 -8.38
CA GLY A 88 5.07 11.79 -7.53
C GLY A 88 4.58 11.88 -6.09
N ILE A 89 4.69 10.79 -5.38
CA ILE A 89 4.39 10.68 -3.95
C ILE A 89 5.61 10.19 -3.19
N VAL A 90 5.79 10.70 -1.98
CA VAL A 90 6.85 10.27 -1.07
C VAL A 90 6.25 9.25 -0.10
N ILE A 91 6.83 8.07 -0.02
CA ILE A 91 6.38 6.97 0.83
C ILE A 91 7.54 6.55 1.73
N PRO A 92 7.37 6.43 3.06
CA PRO A 92 8.41 5.90 3.94
C PRO A 92 8.88 4.51 3.48
N PHE A 93 10.17 4.21 3.65
CA PHE A 93 10.66 2.86 3.41
C PHE A 93 9.92 1.85 4.29
N TYR A 94 9.64 0.70 3.74
CA TYR A 94 9.10 -0.42 4.51
C TYR A 94 10.14 -0.90 5.53
N ASP A 95 9.69 -1.28 6.71
CA ASP A 95 10.54 -1.88 7.73
C ASP A 95 11.22 -3.16 7.19
N LYS A 96 12.50 -3.34 7.51
CA LYS A 96 13.31 -4.48 7.05
C LYS A 96 12.68 -5.84 7.35
N LYS A 97 11.87 -5.96 8.40
CA LYS A 97 11.16 -7.20 8.74
C LYS A 97 10.21 -7.70 7.64
N PHE A 98 9.76 -6.80 6.74
CA PHE A 98 8.91 -7.12 5.60
C PHE A 98 9.66 -7.59 4.36
N PHE A 99 10.97 -7.77 4.46
CA PHE A 99 11.79 -8.36 3.41
C PHE A 99 12.37 -9.69 3.86
N PHE A 100 12.50 -10.60 2.92
CA PHE A 100 13.19 -11.87 3.19
C PHE A 100 14.69 -11.60 3.41
N ASP A 101 15.22 -12.21 4.46
CA ASP A 101 16.64 -12.13 4.82
C ASP A 101 17.12 -13.46 5.38
N GLY A 102 18.44 -13.73 5.29
CA GLY A 102 19.00 -15.01 5.70
C GLY A 102 18.54 -16.20 4.85
N ILE A 103 18.19 -15.96 3.58
CA ILE A 103 17.81 -16.99 2.64
C ILE A 103 19.08 -17.58 2.02
N ASP A 104 19.17 -18.92 2.02
CA ASP A 104 20.24 -19.64 1.33
C ASP A 104 20.26 -19.26 -0.15
N PRO A 105 21.41 -18.83 -0.72
CA PRO A 105 21.50 -18.45 -2.13
C PRO A 105 21.07 -19.54 -3.12
N SER A 106 21.14 -20.81 -2.72
CA SER A 106 20.66 -21.95 -3.53
C SER A 106 19.14 -22.11 -3.54
N TRP A 107 18.40 -21.39 -2.66
CA TRP A 107 16.93 -21.46 -2.62
C TRP A 107 16.32 -20.88 -3.90
N PRO A 108 15.55 -21.68 -4.68
CA PRO A 108 15.21 -21.31 -6.06
C PRO A 108 14.07 -20.31 -6.18
N PHE A 109 13.29 -20.08 -5.12
CA PHE A 109 11.99 -19.40 -5.23
C PHE A 109 11.97 -17.98 -4.65
N ILE A 110 12.75 -17.73 -3.61
CA ILE A 110 12.75 -16.47 -2.85
C ILE A 110 14.19 -16.04 -2.63
N LYS A 111 14.45 -14.74 -2.76
CA LYS A 111 15.79 -14.16 -2.60
C LYS A 111 15.81 -13.16 -1.44
N ASN A 112 16.98 -12.94 -0.86
CA ASN A 112 17.21 -11.86 0.10
C ASN A 112 16.83 -10.51 -0.52
N GLY A 113 16.20 -9.65 0.28
CA GLY A 113 15.70 -8.35 -0.17
C GLY A 113 14.37 -8.38 -0.94
N GLN A 114 13.80 -9.55 -1.18
CA GLN A 114 12.46 -9.66 -1.77
C GLN A 114 11.39 -9.42 -0.72
N GLU A 115 10.32 -8.71 -1.10
CA GLU A 115 9.19 -8.41 -0.22
C GLU A 115 8.44 -9.67 0.21
N LYS A 116 8.08 -9.72 1.50
CA LYS A 116 7.20 -10.72 2.08
C LYS A 116 5.74 -10.33 1.86
N ASN A 117 5.26 -10.34 0.60
CA ASN A 117 3.84 -10.07 0.35
C ASN A 117 2.96 -11.27 0.74
N GLY A 118 1.68 -10.96 0.98
CA GLY A 118 0.69 -11.94 1.46
C GLY A 118 0.55 -13.17 0.60
N LYS A 119 0.88 -13.09 -0.72
CA LYS A 119 0.80 -14.22 -1.64
C LYS A 119 1.60 -15.45 -1.18
N TRP A 120 2.75 -15.24 -0.56
CA TRP A 120 3.60 -16.34 -0.08
C TRP A 120 2.97 -17.11 1.09
N PHE A 121 2.05 -16.45 1.79
CA PHE A 121 1.43 -16.95 3.02
C PHE A 121 -0.07 -17.23 2.88
N SER A 122 -0.62 -17.17 1.66
CA SER A 122 -2.05 -17.30 1.38
C SER A 122 -2.58 -18.74 1.50
N SER A 123 -1.71 -19.75 1.54
CA SER A 123 -2.12 -21.14 1.77
C SER A 123 -0.98 -21.98 2.36
N ALA A 124 -1.34 -23.03 3.08
CA ALA A 124 -0.36 -23.99 3.60
C ALA A 124 0.49 -24.62 2.49
N LYS A 125 -0.11 -24.88 1.31
CA LYS A 125 0.60 -25.42 0.14
C LYS A 125 1.72 -24.47 -0.32
N LEU A 126 1.45 -23.18 -0.44
CA LEU A 126 2.44 -22.18 -0.87
C LEU A 126 3.53 -22.00 0.18
N ILE A 127 3.16 -21.88 1.46
CA ILE A 127 4.11 -21.77 2.56
C ILE A 127 5.06 -22.97 2.57
N ASN A 128 4.53 -24.18 2.46
CA ASN A 128 5.36 -25.40 2.56
C ASN A 128 6.27 -25.59 1.36
N LYS A 129 5.83 -25.19 0.17
CA LYS A 129 6.58 -25.37 -1.07
C LYS A 129 7.65 -24.29 -1.29
N PHE A 130 7.34 -23.04 -0.97
CA PHE A 130 8.15 -21.91 -1.43
C PHE A 130 8.88 -21.15 -0.32
N VAL A 131 8.34 -21.14 0.91
CA VAL A 131 8.91 -20.36 1.99
C VAL A 131 9.90 -21.19 2.80
N PRO A 132 11.16 -20.73 3.01
CA PRO A 132 12.12 -21.43 3.86
C PRO A 132 11.62 -21.58 5.30
N VAL A 133 12.04 -22.64 5.98
CA VAL A 133 11.54 -22.98 7.33
C VAL A 133 11.76 -21.85 8.33
N ASN A 134 12.92 -21.20 8.28
CA ASN A 134 13.28 -20.07 9.16
C ASN A 134 12.46 -18.78 8.89
N GLN A 135 11.64 -18.75 7.83
CA GLN A 135 10.81 -17.61 7.45
C GLN A 135 9.30 -17.88 7.58
N LYS A 136 8.87 -19.08 7.97
CA LYS A 136 7.45 -19.48 7.96
C LYS A 136 6.64 -18.89 9.13
N GLY A 137 7.29 -18.57 10.24
CA GLY A 137 6.60 -18.24 11.48
C GLY A 137 5.76 -19.39 12.03
N THR A 138 5.00 -19.12 13.08
CA THR A 138 4.09 -20.07 13.72
C THR A 138 2.65 -19.90 13.24
N PHE A 139 1.78 -20.84 13.57
CA PHE A 139 0.33 -20.66 13.34
C PHE A 139 -0.21 -19.42 14.06
N LEU A 140 0.21 -19.21 15.31
CA LEU A 140 -0.24 -18.07 16.11
C LEU A 140 0.23 -16.73 15.51
N SER A 141 1.49 -16.64 15.06
CA SER A 141 1.97 -15.42 14.43
C SER A 141 1.23 -15.11 13.12
N ARG A 142 0.87 -16.12 12.32
CA ARG A 142 0.02 -15.93 11.14
C ARG A 142 -1.39 -15.46 11.47
N LEU A 143 -1.97 -15.97 12.56
CA LEU A 143 -3.27 -15.49 13.06
C LEU A 143 -3.19 -14.03 13.49
N HIS A 144 -2.09 -13.61 14.14
CA HIS A 144 -1.84 -12.21 14.48
C HIS A 144 -1.73 -11.32 13.23
N MET A 145 -1.10 -11.80 12.14
CA MET A 145 -1.10 -11.04 10.87
C MET A 145 -2.52 -10.80 10.36
N CYS A 146 -3.38 -11.83 10.33
CA CYS A 146 -4.78 -11.68 9.91
C CYS A 146 -5.53 -10.68 10.79
N LEU A 147 -5.34 -10.75 12.11
CA LEU A 147 -5.94 -9.79 13.04
C LEU A 147 -5.48 -8.35 12.78
N LYS A 148 -4.19 -8.15 12.49
CA LYS A 148 -3.64 -6.81 12.18
C LYS A 148 -4.18 -6.27 10.86
N ILE A 149 -4.28 -7.10 9.82
CA ILE A 149 -4.91 -6.72 8.55
C ILE A 149 -6.36 -6.28 8.78
N ALA A 150 -7.16 -7.08 9.51
CA ALA A 150 -8.54 -6.74 9.82
C ALA A 150 -8.67 -5.43 10.62
N ARG A 151 -7.76 -5.19 11.58
CA ARG A 151 -7.72 -3.93 12.34
C ARG A 151 -7.37 -2.73 11.45
N ALA A 152 -6.40 -2.89 10.54
CA ALA A 152 -6.03 -1.86 9.57
C ALA A 152 -7.23 -1.52 8.68
N MET A 153 -7.92 -2.51 8.12
CA MET A 153 -9.10 -2.29 7.28
C MET A 153 -10.22 -1.59 8.06
N ARG A 154 -10.52 -2.04 9.28
CA ARG A 154 -11.48 -1.36 10.14
C ARG A 154 -11.12 0.11 10.38
N ARG A 155 -9.82 0.42 10.54
CA ARG A 155 -9.34 1.81 10.72
C ARG A 155 -9.57 2.65 9.47
N LEU A 156 -9.31 2.11 8.27
CA LEU A 156 -9.60 2.78 7.01
C LEU A 156 -11.10 3.06 6.85
N HIS A 157 -11.94 2.04 7.03
CA HIS A 157 -13.39 2.17 6.91
C HIS A 157 -13.97 3.17 7.91
N ALA A 158 -13.49 3.17 9.16
CA ALA A 158 -13.89 4.16 10.17
C ALA A 158 -13.49 5.61 9.81
N ALA A 159 -12.49 5.79 8.96
CA ALA A 159 -12.10 7.09 8.42
C ALA A 159 -12.83 7.44 7.10
N GLY A 160 -13.78 6.61 6.66
CA GLY A 160 -14.51 6.78 5.41
C GLY A 160 -13.69 6.49 4.16
N LEU A 161 -12.73 5.57 4.25
CA LEU A 161 -11.85 5.17 3.15
C LEU A 161 -12.02 3.70 2.82
N ALA A 162 -11.86 3.33 1.55
CA ALA A 162 -11.79 1.95 1.11
C ALA A 162 -10.52 1.70 0.29
N HIS A 163 -9.98 0.48 0.39
CA HIS A 163 -8.84 0.06 -0.43
C HIS A 163 -9.35 -0.69 -1.66
N SER A 164 -9.33 -0.05 -2.82
CA SER A 164 -9.90 -0.61 -4.06
C SER A 164 -9.20 -1.89 -4.54
N ASP A 165 -7.91 -2.05 -4.22
CA ASP A 165 -7.11 -3.21 -4.61
C ASP A 165 -6.43 -3.86 -3.41
N LEU A 166 -7.22 -4.31 -2.43
CA LEU A 166 -6.70 -5.08 -1.30
C LEU A 166 -6.44 -6.53 -1.71
N SER A 167 -5.40 -6.74 -2.49
CA SER A 167 -4.94 -8.07 -2.86
C SER A 167 -3.76 -8.51 -1.96
N TYR A 168 -3.38 -9.77 -2.09
CA TYR A 168 -2.20 -10.29 -1.39
C TYR A 168 -0.89 -9.57 -1.80
N ASN A 169 -0.86 -8.85 -2.92
CA ASN A 169 0.31 -8.07 -3.35
C ASN A 169 0.44 -6.75 -2.57
N ASN A 170 -0.69 -6.20 -2.11
CA ASN A 170 -0.76 -4.91 -1.41
C ASN A 170 -0.79 -5.07 0.12
N VAL A 171 -0.38 -6.24 0.61
CA VAL A 171 -0.17 -6.52 2.02
C VAL A 171 1.21 -7.12 2.22
N LEU A 172 2.07 -6.43 2.95
CA LEU A 172 3.34 -6.96 3.43
C LEU A 172 3.14 -7.63 4.78
N VAL A 173 3.82 -8.75 5.00
CA VAL A 173 3.68 -9.52 6.24
C VAL A 173 5.05 -9.89 6.82
N ASP A 174 5.10 -10.01 8.15
CA ASP A 174 6.22 -10.60 8.84
C ASP A 174 5.74 -11.77 9.71
N PRO A 175 5.83 -13.00 9.21
CA PRO A 175 5.35 -14.18 9.94
C PRO A 175 6.12 -14.45 11.22
N LEU A 176 7.33 -13.96 11.38
CA LEU A 176 8.13 -14.19 12.58
C LEU A 176 7.60 -13.38 13.76
N SER A 177 7.21 -12.13 13.55
CA SER A 177 6.66 -11.27 14.59
C SER A 177 5.13 -11.15 14.57
N GLY A 178 4.45 -11.70 13.55
CA GLY A 178 3.00 -11.56 13.37
C GLY A 178 2.59 -10.14 12.96
N ASN A 179 3.46 -9.38 12.27
CA ASN A 179 3.16 -8.04 11.78
C ASN A 179 2.62 -8.06 10.36
N ALA A 180 1.84 -7.02 10.02
CA ALA A 180 1.35 -6.77 8.68
C ALA A 180 1.33 -5.27 8.39
N CYS A 181 1.53 -4.89 7.12
CA CYS A 181 1.50 -3.52 6.64
C CYS A 181 0.72 -3.45 5.32
N ILE A 182 -0.26 -2.56 5.23
CA ILE A 182 -0.99 -2.26 4.00
C ILE A 182 -0.18 -1.27 3.20
N ILE A 183 0.03 -1.55 1.93
CA ILE A 183 0.77 -0.69 0.99
C ILE A 183 -0.15 -0.17 -0.12
N ASP A 184 0.37 0.68 -0.99
CA ASP A 184 -0.35 1.31 -2.11
C ASP A 184 -1.54 2.18 -1.66
N CYS A 185 -1.38 2.90 -0.53
CA CYS A 185 -2.43 3.71 0.07
C CYS A 185 -2.79 4.98 -0.73
N ASP A 186 -2.03 5.37 -1.74
CA ASP A 186 -2.39 6.45 -2.65
C ASP A 186 -3.53 6.08 -3.62
N GLY A 187 -3.79 4.77 -3.78
CA GLY A 187 -4.92 4.22 -4.52
C GLY A 187 -6.24 4.14 -3.73
N LEU A 188 -6.27 4.61 -2.48
CA LEU A 188 -7.48 4.56 -1.66
C LEU A 188 -8.64 5.31 -2.30
N VAL A 189 -9.83 4.74 -2.15
CA VAL A 189 -11.10 5.37 -2.55
C VAL A 189 -11.58 6.28 -1.44
N VAL A 190 -12.03 7.48 -1.83
CA VAL A 190 -12.73 8.43 -0.97
C VAL A 190 -14.18 8.48 -1.45
N PRO A 191 -15.09 7.65 -0.92
CA PRO A 191 -16.45 7.52 -1.40
C PRO A 191 -17.18 8.87 -1.35
N HIS A 192 -18.15 9.05 -2.26
CA HIS A 192 -18.98 10.26 -2.43
C HIS A 192 -18.23 11.54 -2.83
N LYS A 193 -16.92 11.60 -2.71
CA LYS A 193 -16.14 12.78 -3.09
C LYS A 193 -15.42 12.58 -4.42
N PHE A 194 -14.79 11.43 -4.62
CA PHE A 194 -14.08 11.07 -5.84
C PHE A 194 -14.60 9.71 -6.32
N PRO A 195 -15.46 9.69 -7.34
CA PRO A 195 -16.01 8.44 -7.88
C PRO A 195 -14.87 7.50 -8.30
N PRO A 196 -14.83 6.28 -7.79
CA PRO A 196 -13.77 5.35 -8.15
C PRO A 196 -14.03 4.74 -9.51
N GLU A 197 -12.96 4.50 -10.25
CA GLU A 197 -13.00 3.44 -11.24
C GLU A 197 -13.03 2.09 -10.50
N VAL A 198 -13.73 1.10 -11.08
CA VAL A 198 -13.67 -0.27 -10.55
C VAL A 198 -12.35 -0.87 -11.00
N VAL A 199 -11.33 -0.69 -10.17
CA VAL A 199 -10.00 -1.24 -10.35
C VAL A 199 -9.69 -2.22 -9.23
N GLY A 200 -8.83 -3.17 -9.50
CA GLY A 200 -8.37 -4.13 -8.51
C GLY A 200 -7.90 -5.44 -9.14
N THR A 201 -7.31 -6.28 -8.34
CA THR A 201 -6.82 -7.59 -8.75
C THR A 201 -7.99 -8.58 -8.93
N PRO A 202 -8.13 -9.25 -10.09
CA PRO A 202 -9.17 -10.26 -10.27
C PRO A 202 -9.22 -11.30 -9.15
N GLY A 203 -10.41 -11.58 -8.65
CA GLY A 203 -10.63 -12.49 -7.52
C GLY A 203 -10.54 -11.85 -6.14
N PHE A 204 -10.14 -10.57 -6.05
CA PHE A 204 -10.12 -9.79 -4.79
C PHE A 204 -11.17 -8.68 -4.76
N ILE A 205 -11.75 -8.35 -5.91
CA ILE A 205 -12.80 -7.34 -5.97
C ILE A 205 -14.10 -7.97 -5.49
N ALA A 206 -14.79 -7.33 -4.57
CA ALA A 206 -16.09 -7.79 -4.06
C ALA A 206 -17.14 -7.87 -5.19
N PRO A 207 -18.00 -8.90 -5.24
CA PRO A 207 -18.99 -9.07 -6.31
C PRO A 207 -19.90 -7.86 -6.49
N GLU A 208 -20.31 -7.21 -5.40
CA GLU A 208 -21.14 -6.00 -5.38
C GLU A 208 -20.41 -4.80 -6.03
N VAL A 209 -19.09 -4.69 -5.85
CA VAL A 209 -18.26 -3.66 -6.50
C VAL A 209 -18.13 -3.96 -7.99
N LEU A 210 -17.91 -5.22 -8.38
CA LEU A 210 -17.86 -5.62 -9.79
C LEU A 210 -19.19 -5.31 -10.51
N ALA A 211 -20.33 -5.50 -9.86
CA ALA A 211 -21.65 -5.20 -10.42
C ALA A 211 -21.82 -3.71 -10.78
N THR A 212 -21.05 -2.82 -10.16
CA THR A 212 -21.09 -1.39 -10.48
C THR A 212 -20.23 -0.98 -11.67
N LYS A 213 -19.45 -1.90 -12.27
CA LYS A 213 -18.52 -1.58 -13.36
C LYS A 213 -19.21 -0.95 -14.57
N ALA A 214 -20.40 -1.39 -14.89
CA ALA A 214 -21.20 -0.89 -16.02
C ALA A 214 -21.92 0.43 -15.73
N LEU A 215 -21.98 0.87 -14.47
CA LEU A 215 -22.66 2.11 -14.09
C LEU A 215 -21.85 3.32 -14.54
N LYS A 216 -22.55 4.42 -14.82
CA LYS A 216 -21.89 5.72 -15.09
C LYS A 216 -21.08 6.18 -13.89
N VAL A 217 -20.06 7.00 -14.12
CA VAL A 217 -19.15 7.50 -13.06
C VAL A 217 -19.89 8.29 -11.99
N ASP A 218 -20.93 9.02 -12.37
CA ASP A 218 -21.77 9.85 -11.50
C ASP A 218 -22.94 9.09 -10.83
N ASP A 219 -23.10 7.78 -11.12
CA ASP A 219 -24.16 6.99 -10.49
C ASP A 219 -23.86 6.81 -8.99
N PRO A 220 -24.81 7.25 -8.10
CA PRO A 220 -24.62 7.14 -6.65
C PRO A 220 -24.33 5.71 -6.16
N LYS A 221 -24.89 4.70 -6.84
CA LYS A 221 -24.69 3.28 -6.50
C LYS A 221 -23.26 2.81 -6.71
N LYS A 222 -22.48 3.48 -7.57
CA LYS A 222 -21.08 3.13 -7.84
C LYS A 222 -20.17 3.33 -6.64
N ASN A 223 -20.55 4.19 -5.72
CA ASN A 223 -19.76 4.51 -4.52
C ASN A 223 -20.15 3.71 -3.27
N LEU A 224 -21.40 3.20 -3.23
CA LEU A 224 -21.92 2.51 -2.05
C LEU A 224 -21.19 1.20 -1.68
N PRO A 225 -20.86 0.30 -2.63
CA PRO A 225 -20.27 -0.99 -2.31
C PRO A 225 -18.81 -0.94 -1.83
N GLN A 226 -18.21 0.24 -1.76
CA GLN A 226 -16.78 0.38 -1.43
C GLN A 226 -16.51 0.82 0.01
N ILE A 227 -17.55 0.94 0.81
CA ILE A 227 -17.46 1.36 2.22
C ILE A 227 -17.68 0.16 3.15
#